data_8412660f63f79d64611c9ac416d42865
#
_entry.id   8412660f63f79d64611c9ac416d42865
#
_cell.length_a   1.000
_cell.length_b   1.000
_cell.length_c   1.000
_cell.angle_alpha   90.00
_cell.angle_beta   90.00
_cell.angle_gamma   90.00
#
_symmetry.space_group_name_H-M   'P 1'
#
loop_
_entity.id
_entity.type
_entity.pdbx_description
1 polymer ?
#
loop_
_entity_poly.entity_id
_entity_poly.type
_entity_poly.pdbx_seq_one_letter_code
_entity_poly.pdbx_strand_id
1 'polypeptide(L)'
;MKMTDPWDGESPSNVGSFLTWQQPHYIYMAEEMWRNVCAKPGVTENEKKAIIAKYGKNVEETAEFLYDFAKSCDHNTGSISLYGQTAMQESMSKDFSYCHPFEQVYFKYGLMKAQEWRERSGKQRREDWDEVIRSLASLPQSEGIYTAGIPTQPFIIADSASQNAGNVAFDPFNYGGDTGKKQLTEEEFKLKCRSDHPAVLGACGLLPDCGLYDRAMMQRTLDWVMQNWNWDTTWGWDYGMTAMCAARLGDGENAVKALLIDKGKNTYLVSGHNYQEPKRLRLYLPGNGALLDAVAMMCAGWDGCPDVKNPGFPQDGKWNVKWEGLRKMQ
;
A
#
# COMPACT_ATOMS: atom_id res chain seq x y z
N MET A 1 8.44 13.78 1.63
CA MET A 1 8.26 14.35 3.00
C MET A 1 9.46 13.93 3.82
N LYS A 2 10.09 14.86 4.56
CA LYS A 2 11.13 14.48 5.53
C LYS A 2 10.46 14.06 6.84
N MET A 3 10.93 13.00 7.46
CA MET A 3 10.61 12.73 8.85
C MET A 3 11.49 13.62 9.73
N THR A 4 10.87 14.38 10.60
CA THR A 4 11.56 15.25 11.54
C THR A 4 11.19 14.86 12.97
N ASP A 5 12.08 15.12 13.91
CA ASP A 5 11.78 15.06 15.33
C ASP A 5 10.98 16.33 15.76
N PRO A 6 10.50 16.39 17.00
CA PRO A 6 9.73 17.55 17.48
C PRO A 6 10.50 18.88 17.50
N TRP A 7 11.79 18.88 17.25
CA TRP A 7 12.66 20.07 17.22
C TRP A 7 13.19 20.36 15.80
N ASP A 8 12.49 19.86 14.75
CA ASP A 8 12.85 20.02 13.34
C ASP A 8 14.19 19.37 12.92
N GLY A 9 14.78 18.54 13.79
CA GLY A 9 15.92 17.71 13.43
C GLY A 9 15.52 16.63 12.42
N GLU A 10 16.35 16.34 11.43
CA GLU A 10 16.09 15.21 10.52
C GLU A 10 16.08 13.90 11.30
N SER A 11 15.06 13.08 11.05
CA SER A 11 15.05 11.71 11.56
C SER A 11 16.26 10.95 11.00
N PRO A 12 16.96 10.16 11.84
CA PRO A 12 18.07 9.33 11.38
C PRO A 12 17.65 8.17 10.48
N SER A 13 16.34 8.04 10.17
CA SER A 13 15.83 7.02 9.27
C SER A 13 16.28 7.29 7.83
N ASN A 14 17.01 6.34 7.27
CA ASN A 14 17.47 6.38 5.89
C ASN A 14 16.35 6.14 4.85
N VAL A 15 15.19 5.66 5.27
CA VAL A 15 14.04 5.40 4.39
C VAL A 15 13.10 6.59 4.25
N GLY A 16 13.04 7.49 5.24
CA GLY A 16 12.00 8.53 5.36
C GLY A 16 11.90 9.49 4.19
N SER A 17 13.01 9.84 3.55
CA SER A 17 13.03 10.87 2.48
C SER A 17 12.37 10.43 1.18
N PHE A 18 12.24 9.14 0.94
CA PHE A 18 11.77 8.56 -0.33
C PHE A 18 10.49 7.74 -0.21
N LEU A 19 9.81 7.79 0.94
CA LEU A 19 8.52 7.15 1.16
C LEU A 19 7.40 7.94 0.46
N THR A 20 7.45 8.04 -0.86
CA THR A 20 6.51 8.85 -1.64
C THR A 20 5.07 8.33 -1.56
N TRP A 21 4.89 7.06 -1.26
CA TRP A 21 3.59 6.44 -1.01
C TRP A 21 2.85 7.05 0.20
N GLN A 22 3.51 7.82 1.05
CA GLN A 22 2.85 8.56 2.13
C GLN A 22 2.13 9.83 1.62
N GLN A 23 2.46 10.33 0.44
CA GLN A 23 1.85 11.55 -0.11
C GLN A 23 0.33 11.41 -0.30
N PRO A 24 -0.22 10.33 -0.88
CA PRO A 24 -1.66 10.18 -1.03
C PRO A 24 -2.44 10.12 0.29
N HIS A 25 -1.79 9.91 1.44
CA HIS A 25 -2.46 9.89 2.75
C HIS A 25 -3.30 11.13 3.01
N TYR A 26 -2.82 12.30 2.59
CA TYR A 26 -3.60 13.52 2.76
C TYR A 26 -4.94 13.45 2.02
N ILE A 27 -4.90 12.96 0.78
CA ILE A 27 -6.11 12.79 -0.05
C ILE A 27 -7.04 11.74 0.58
N TYR A 28 -6.48 10.62 1.04
CA TYR A 28 -7.24 9.57 1.74
C TYR A 28 -7.95 10.11 2.98
N MET A 29 -7.23 10.82 3.86
CA MET A 29 -7.79 11.39 5.07
C MET A 29 -8.83 12.49 4.77
N ALA A 30 -8.60 13.33 3.76
CA ALA A 30 -9.57 14.32 3.32
C ALA A 30 -10.86 13.66 2.83
N GLU A 31 -10.76 12.55 2.08
CA GLU A 31 -11.91 11.77 1.63
C GLU A 31 -12.68 11.18 2.83
N GLU A 32 -12.00 10.63 3.84
CA GLU A 32 -12.67 10.14 5.05
C GLU A 32 -13.39 11.28 5.80
N MET A 33 -12.80 12.47 5.87
CA MET A 33 -13.47 13.64 6.46
C MET A 33 -14.72 14.05 5.67
N TRP A 34 -14.66 14.02 4.33
CA TRP A 34 -15.80 14.23 3.47
C TRP A 34 -16.92 13.22 3.72
N ARG A 35 -16.58 11.92 3.68
CA ARG A 35 -17.52 10.81 3.94
C ARG A 35 -18.18 10.95 5.32
N ASN A 36 -17.40 11.27 6.33
CA ASN A 36 -17.90 11.47 7.70
C ASN A 36 -18.91 12.63 7.79
N VAL A 37 -18.67 13.72 7.10
CA VAL A 37 -19.63 14.84 7.05
C VAL A 37 -20.88 14.46 6.28
N CYS A 38 -20.73 13.85 5.10
CA CYS A 38 -21.86 13.44 4.28
C CYS A 38 -22.77 12.40 4.95
N ALA A 39 -22.24 11.59 5.87
CA ALA A 39 -22.99 10.57 6.58
C ALA A 39 -23.78 11.12 7.81
N LYS A 40 -23.64 12.41 8.13
CA LYS A 40 -24.41 13.01 9.23
C LYS A 40 -25.89 13.15 8.86
N PRO A 41 -26.83 12.78 9.75
CA PRO A 41 -28.23 13.07 9.55
C PRO A 41 -28.46 14.58 9.39
N GLY A 42 -29.19 15.00 8.34
CA GLY A 42 -29.52 16.40 8.10
C GLY A 42 -28.33 17.28 7.67
N VAL A 43 -27.23 16.68 7.15
CA VAL A 43 -26.10 17.44 6.63
C VAL A 43 -26.57 18.47 5.58
N THR A 44 -26.05 19.68 5.71
CA THR A 44 -26.37 20.80 4.81
C THR A 44 -25.33 20.93 3.70
N GLU A 45 -25.70 21.53 2.57
CA GLU A 45 -24.77 21.84 1.49
C GLU A 45 -23.65 22.80 1.94
N ASN A 46 -23.93 23.67 2.92
CA ASN A 46 -22.90 24.56 3.48
C ASN A 46 -21.83 23.77 4.27
N GLU A 47 -22.20 22.73 5.02
CA GLU A 47 -21.23 21.87 5.72
C GLU A 47 -20.37 21.12 4.70
N LYS A 48 -20.94 20.59 3.64
CA LYS A 48 -20.20 19.95 2.55
C LYS A 48 -19.21 20.92 1.89
N LYS A 49 -19.68 22.13 1.53
CA LYS A 49 -18.82 23.18 0.97
C LYS A 49 -17.69 23.59 1.90
N ALA A 50 -17.94 23.62 3.21
CA ALA A 50 -16.92 23.95 4.20
C ALA A 50 -15.78 22.92 4.22
N ILE A 51 -16.09 21.62 4.08
CA ILE A 51 -15.06 20.56 3.99
C ILE A 51 -14.24 20.72 2.70
N ILE A 52 -14.91 20.97 1.57
CA ILE A 52 -14.22 21.19 0.28
C ILE A 52 -13.31 22.42 0.39
N ALA A 53 -13.78 23.52 0.94
CA ALA A 53 -12.99 24.73 1.12
C ALA A 53 -11.78 24.52 2.05
N LYS A 54 -11.94 23.67 3.10
CA LYS A 54 -10.90 23.40 4.07
C LYS A 54 -9.76 22.53 3.51
N TYR A 55 -10.08 21.49 2.74
CA TYR A 55 -9.11 20.47 2.34
C TYR A 55 -8.77 20.51 0.85
N GLY A 56 -9.65 21.07 0.01
CA GLY A 56 -9.56 20.96 -1.45
C GLY A 56 -8.27 21.51 -2.05
N LYS A 57 -7.74 22.61 -1.52
CA LYS A 57 -6.46 23.17 -1.99
C LYS A 57 -5.33 22.16 -1.80
N ASN A 58 -5.18 21.61 -0.62
CA ASN A 58 -4.08 20.68 -0.32
C ASN A 58 -4.27 19.33 -1.03
N VAL A 59 -5.53 18.89 -1.26
CA VAL A 59 -5.80 17.73 -2.11
C VAL A 59 -5.28 17.98 -3.52
N GLU A 60 -5.54 19.15 -4.10
CA GLU A 60 -5.09 19.51 -5.44
C GLU A 60 -3.55 19.62 -5.51
N GLU A 61 -2.92 20.27 -4.55
CA GLU A 61 -1.45 20.40 -4.47
C GLU A 61 -0.75 19.03 -4.28
N THR A 62 -1.35 18.16 -3.48
CA THR A 62 -0.85 16.79 -3.33
C THR A 62 -0.97 16.01 -4.65
N ALA A 63 -2.09 16.17 -5.36
CA ALA A 63 -2.29 15.51 -6.65
C ALA A 63 -1.33 16.04 -7.73
N GLU A 64 -0.97 17.32 -7.71
CA GLU A 64 0.10 17.85 -8.58
C GLU A 64 1.42 17.11 -8.33
N PHE A 65 1.79 16.92 -7.08
CA PHE A 65 3.00 16.14 -6.78
C PHE A 65 2.91 14.71 -7.33
N LEU A 66 1.77 14.03 -7.14
CA LEU A 66 1.58 12.67 -7.66
C LEU A 66 1.68 12.62 -9.19
N TYR A 67 1.09 13.61 -9.86
CA TYR A 67 1.15 13.77 -11.31
C TYR A 67 2.58 14.00 -11.79
N ASP A 68 3.28 14.99 -11.23
CA ASP A 68 4.65 15.34 -11.62
C ASP A 68 5.60 14.16 -11.39
N PHE A 69 5.45 13.48 -10.25
CA PHE A 69 6.26 12.30 -9.95
C PHE A 69 5.99 11.16 -10.96
N ALA A 70 4.72 10.86 -11.24
CA ALA A 70 4.36 9.83 -12.22
C ALA A 70 4.85 10.20 -13.63
N LYS A 71 4.72 11.46 -14.05
CA LYS A 71 5.24 11.93 -15.35
C LYS A 71 6.77 11.85 -15.42
N SER A 72 7.48 12.05 -14.33
CA SER A 72 8.93 11.84 -14.30
C SER A 72 9.34 10.37 -14.50
N CYS A 73 8.42 9.45 -14.25
CA CYS A 73 8.58 8.02 -14.49
C CYS A 73 8.11 7.57 -15.89
N ASP A 74 7.61 8.48 -16.72
CA ASP A 74 7.12 8.19 -18.07
C ASP A 74 8.26 8.17 -19.08
N HIS A 75 8.63 7.00 -19.55
CA HIS A 75 9.67 6.80 -20.56
C HIS A 75 9.12 6.63 -21.98
N ASN A 76 7.89 7.11 -22.25
CA ASN A 76 7.20 6.98 -23.54
C ASN A 76 7.02 5.51 -24.01
N THR A 77 6.85 4.61 -23.05
CA THR A 77 6.60 3.18 -23.31
C THR A 77 5.12 2.84 -23.43
N GLY A 78 4.24 3.83 -23.28
CA GLY A 78 2.78 3.66 -23.24
C GLY A 78 2.23 3.22 -21.87
N SER A 79 3.10 2.97 -20.88
CA SER A 79 2.69 2.70 -19.51
C SER A 79 3.70 3.29 -18.53
N ILE A 80 3.21 3.77 -17.39
CA ILE A 80 4.00 4.42 -16.34
C ILE A 80 4.20 3.44 -15.20
N SER A 81 5.45 3.05 -14.95
CA SER A 81 5.87 2.27 -13.79
C SER A 81 6.61 3.17 -12.81
N LEU A 82 6.09 3.36 -11.61
CA LEU A 82 6.74 4.21 -10.60
C LEU A 82 8.08 3.62 -10.16
N TYR A 83 9.10 4.46 -10.08
CA TYR A 83 10.45 4.08 -9.67
C TYR A 83 11.14 5.19 -8.85
N GLY A 84 12.35 4.91 -8.34
CA GLY A 84 13.15 5.89 -7.61
C GLY A 84 12.66 6.20 -6.20
N GLN A 85 11.72 5.42 -5.68
CA GLN A 85 11.14 5.54 -4.35
C GLN A 85 11.48 4.34 -3.46
N THR A 86 11.45 4.54 -2.16
CA THR A 86 11.45 3.43 -1.21
C THR A 86 10.04 2.87 -1.13
N ALA A 87 9.89 1.59 -1.43
CA ALA A 87 8.60 0.91 -1.37
C ALA A 87 8.09 0.80 0.08
N MET A 88 6.79 0.60 0.24
CA MET A 88 6.21 0.20 1.53
C MET A 88 6.85 -1.09 2.04
N GLN A 89 7.16 -2.04 1.17
CA GLN A 89 8.04 -3.16 1.47
C GLN A 89 9.50 -2.69 1.41
N GLU A 90 10.02 -2.20 2.53
CA GLU A 90 11.33 -1.53 2.61
C GLU A 90 12.51 -2.41 2.20
N SER A 91 12.35 -3.75 2.26
CA SER A 91 13.31 -4.71 1.71
C SER A 91 13.46 -4.61 0.19
N MET A 92 12.47 -4.00 -0.50
CA MET A 92 12.50 -3.73 -1.93
C MET A 92 13.06 -2.34 -2.19
N SER A 93 14.36 -2.26 -2.40
CA SER A 93 15.06 -0.99 -2.61
C SER A 93 14.81 -0.43 -4.01
N LYS A 94 14.69 0.91 -4.10
CA LYS A 94 14.70 1.68 -5.37
C LYS A 94 15.94 1.40 -6.24
N ASP A 95 16.97 0.84 -5.65
CA ASP A 95 18.24 0.56 -6.33
C ASP A 95 18.22 -0.74 -7.14
N PHE A 96 17.28 -1.65 -6.86
CA PHE A 96 17.20 -2.94 -7.52
C PHE A 96 15.80 -3.39 -7.91
N SER A 97 14.76 -2.59 -7.63
CA SER A 97 13.38 -2.90 -8.01
C SER A 97 12.54 -1.63 -8.24
N TYR A 98 11.45 -1.77 -9.00
CA TYR A 98 10.50 -0.71 -9.33
C TYR A 98 9.10 -1.29 -9.56
N CYS A 99 8.12 -0.44 -9.87
CA CYS A 99 6.74 -0.84 -10.13
C CYS A 99 6.13 -1.65 -8.97
N HIS A 100 6.26 -1.13 -7.74
CA HIS A 100 5.74 -1.80 -6.56
C HIS A 100 4.21 -1.71 -6.52
N PRO A 101 3.49 -2.80 -6.24
CA PRO A 101 2.04 -2.86 -6.35
C PRO A 101 1.27 -1.83 -5.51
N PHE A 102 1.63 -1.65 -4.25
CA PHE A 102 0.93 -0.71 -3.38
C PHE A 102 1.05 0.72 -3.87
N GLU A 103 2.25 1.13 -4.25
CA GLU A 103 2.55 2.47 -4.75
C GLU A 103 1.78 2.77 -6.04
N GLN A 104 1.77 1.82 -6.98
CA GLN A 104 1.02 1.96 -8.24
C GLN A 104 -0.47 2.20 -7.97
N VAL A 105 -1.07 1.40 -7.10
CA VAL A 105 -2.49 1.52 -6.76
C VAL A 105 -2.77 2.81 -5.98
N TYR A 106 -1.90 3.18 -5.04
CA TYR A 106 -2.13 4.35 -4.20
C TYR A 106 -1.99 5.67 -4.96
N PHE A 107 -1.05 5.76 -5.90
CA PHE A 107 -0.95 6.91 -6.79
C PHE A 107 -2.20 7.04 -7.67
N LYS A 108 -2.65 5.92 -8.26
CA LYS A 108 -3.90 5.89 -9.03
C LYS A 108 -5.09 6.35 -8.20
N TYR A 109 -5.27 5.77 -7.01
CA TYR A 109 -6.31 6.17 -6.06
C TYR A 109 -6.26 7.67 -5.78
N GLY A 110 -5.06 8.19 -5.43
CA GLY A 110 -4.89 9.60 -5.09
C GLY A 110 -5.32 10.53 -6.23
N LEU A 111 -4.89 10.27 -7.46
CA LEU A 111 -5.28 11.06 -8.63
C LEU A 111 -6.78 10.93 -8.94
N MET A 112 -7.35 9.73 -8.87
CA MET A 112 -8.79 9.52 -9.07
C MET A 112 -9.62 10.31 -8.06
N LYS A 113 -9.26 10.24 -6.78
CA LYS A 113 -9.96 10.99 -5.72
C LYS A 113 -9.79 12.50 -5.87
N ALA A 114 -8.61 12.97 -6.24
CA ALA A 114 -8.40 14.39 -6.50
C ALA A 114 -9.28 14.91 -7.66
N GLN A 115 -9.49 14.12 -8.70
CA GLN A 115 -10.44 14.45 -9.76
C GLN A 115 -11.87 14.57 -9.24
N GLU A 116 -12.32 13.62 -8.39
CA GLU A 116 -13.64 13.72 -7.73
C GLU A 116 -13.76 14.99 -6.86
N TRP A 117 -12.68 15.37 -6.16
CA TRP A 117 -12.65 16.60 -5.36
C TRP A 117 -12.74 17.86 -6.21
N ARG A 118 -12.12 17.86 -7.40
CA ARG A 118 -12.29 18.95 -8.37
C ARG A 118 -13.75 19.08 -8.80
N GLU A 119 -14.41 17.99 -9.16
CA GLU A 119 -15.82 17.97 -9.56
C GLU A 119 -16.73 18.45 -8.41
N ARG A 120 -16.50 17.99 -7.17
CA ARG A 120 -17.22 18.48 -5.98
C ARG A 120 -17.01 19.99 -5.74
N SER A 121 -15.86 20.53 -6.18
CA SER A 121 -15.54 21.96 -6.10
C SER A 121 -16.12 22.78 -7.28
N GLY A 122 -16.85 22.15 -8.20
CA GLY A 122 -17.36 22.77 -9.43
C GLY A 122 -16.29 22.99 -10.50
N LYS A 123 -15.12 22.38 -10.40
CA LYS A 123 -14.04 22.41 -11.38
C LYS A 123 -14.18 21.23 -12.35
N GLN A 124 -13.75 21.42 -13.58
CA GLN A 124 -13.64 20.31 -14.53
C GLN A 124 -12.48 19.39 -14.15
N ARG A 125 -12.61 18.12 -14.54
CA ARG A 125 -11.49 17.17 -14.46
C ARG A 125 -10.30 17.67 -15.29
N ARG A 126 -9.11 17.29 -14.92
CA ARG A 126 -7.88 17.57 -15.68
C ARG A 126 -7.56 16.38 -16.57
N GLU A 127 -7.52 16.61 -17.87
CA GLU A 127 -7.25 15.53 -18.85
C GLU A 127 -5.85 14.95 -18.70
N ASP A 128 -4.85 15.75 -18.36
CA ASP A 128 -3.48 15.31 -18.12
C ASP A 128 -3.36 14.34 -16.89
N TRP A 129 -4.17 14.58 -15.84
CA TRP A 129 -4.26 13.64 -14.72
C TRP A 129 -4.99 12.35 -15.12
N ASP A 130 -6.06 12.47 -15.90
CA ASP A 130 -6.78 11.30 -16.41
C ASP A 130 -5.91 10.47 -17.36
N GLU A 131 -5.02 11.10 -18.14
CA GLU A 131 -4.02 10.40 -18.95
C GLU A 131 -3.07 9.58 -18.07
N VAL A 132 -2.51 10.16 -17.01
CA VAL A 132 -1.65 9.42 -16.06
C VAL A 132 -2.42 8.28 -15.40
N ILE A 133 -3.67 8.51 -14.95
CA ILE A 133 -4.51 7.47 -14.35
C ILE A 133 -4.68 6.26 -15.30
N ARG A 134 -4.85 6.51 -16.60
CA ARG A 134 -4.97 5.44 -17.62
C ARG A 134 -3.65 4.76 -17.93
N SER A 135 -2.54 5.51 -17.84
CA SER A 135 -1.21 5.05 -18.25
C SER A 135 -0.43 4.33 -17.14
N LEU A 136 -0.90 4.36 -15.89
CA LEU A 136 -0.24 3.61 -14.83
C LEU A 136 -0.22 2.11 -15.16
N ALA A 137 0.98 1.52 -15.08
CA ALA A 137 1.23 0.13 -15.44
C ALA A 137 0.42 -0.85 -14.59
N SER A 138 0.03 -1.97 -15.19
CA SER A 138 -0.51 -3.11 -14.46
C SER A 138 0.48 -3.63 -13.44
N LEU A 139 -0.02 -4.23 -12.36
CA LEU A 139 0.84 -4.77 -11.31
C LEU A 139 1.73 -5.90 -11.84
N PRO A 140 3.00 -5.96 -11.42
CA PRO A 140 3.92 -7.00 -11.84
C PRO A 140 3.45 -8.37 -11.35
N GLN A 141 3.62 -9.38 -12.20
CA GLN A 141 3.17 -10.74 -11.92
C GLN A 141 4.15 -11.78 -12.41
N SER A 142 4.15 -12.94 -11.77
CA SER A 142 4.88 -14.13 -12.18
C SER A 142 4.13 -15.37 -11.70
N GLU A 143 4.10 -16.41 -12.52
CA GLU A 143 3.48 -17.71 -12.18
C GLU A 143 2.03 -17.60 -11.65
N GLY A 144 1.28 -16.60 -12.11
CA GLY A 144 -0.13 -16.41 -11.77
C GLY A 144 -0.38 -15.74 -10.41
N ILE A 145 0.62 -15.13 -9.81
CA ILE A 145 0.53 -14.29 -8.61
C ILE A 145 1.16 -12.91 -8.87
N TYR A 146 0.77 -11.91 -8.10
CA TYR A 146 1.44 -10.61 -8.11
C TYR A 146 2.76 -10.69 -7.34
N THR A 147 3.79 -10.00 -7.86
CA THR A 147 5.11 -9.92 -7.24
C THR A 147 5.32 -8.60 -6.52
N ALA A 148 6.31 -8.53 -5.65
CA ALA A 148 6.61 -7.33 -4.87
C ALA A 148 7.12 -6.15 -5.71
N GLY A 149 7.65 -6.42 -6.90
CA GLY A 149 8.18 -5.43 -7.85
C GLY A 149 8.89 -6.10 -9.01
N ILE A 150 9.37 -5.28 -9.95
CA ILE A 150 10.19 -5.70 -11.10
C ILE A 150 11.66 -5.43 -10.77
N PRO A 151 12.59 -6.37 -10.97
CA PRO A 151 14.01 -6.10 -10.78
C PRO A 151 14.53 -5.09 -11.80
N THR A 152 15.41 -4.16 -11.38
CA THR A 152 16.02 -3.13 -12.25
C THR A 152 17.08 -3.68 -13.17
N GLN A 153 17.69 -4.83 -12.80
CA GLN A 153 18.80 -5.44 -13.57
C GLN A 153 18.62 -6.95 -13.66
N PRO A 154 19.15 -7.60 -14.72
CA PRO A 154 19.21 -9.05 -14.75
C PRO A 154 20.04 -9.56 -13.55
N PHE A 155 19.56 -10.62 -12.93
CA PHE A 155 20.26 -11.26 -11.82
C PHE A 155 21.66 -11.74 -12.24
N ILE A 156 22.63 -11.66 -11.34
CA ILE A 156 23.87 -12.38 -11.51
C ILE A 156 23.53 -13.86 -11.24
N ILE A 157 23.40 -14.63 -12.30
CA ILE A 157 23.44 -16.07 -12.18
C ILE A 157 24.92 -16.39 -11.87
N ALA A 158 25.16 -16.89 -10.68
CA ALA A 158 26.48 -17.40 -10.33
C ALA A 158 26.70 -18.71 -11.10
N ASP A 159 27.00 -18.58 -12.39
CA ASP A 159 27.46 -19.70 -13.19
C ASP A 159 28.97 -19.78 -13.01
N SER A 160 29.43 -20.87 -12.40
CA SER A 160 30.83 -21.16 -12.11
C SER A 160 31.69 -21.32 -13.37
N ALA A 161 31.18 -20.99 -14.55
CA ALA A 161 31.84 -21.26 -15.84
C ALA A 161 31.99 -20.08 -16.81
N SER A 162 31.53 -18.85 -16.52
CA SER A 162 31.74 -17.74 -17.48
C SER A 162 32.28 -16.48 -16.83
N GLN A 163 33.59 -16.33 -16.86
CA GLN A 163 34.30 -15.07 -16.63
C GLN A 163 34.21 -14.15 -17.88
N ASN A 164 33.01 -13.82 -18.34
CA ASN A 164 32.81 -12.80 -19.37
C ASN A 164 31.53 -12.00 -19.08
N ALA A 165 31.60 -11.16 -18.07
CA ALA A 165 30.61 -10.13 -17.84
C ALA A 165 30.90 -8.92 -18.76
N GLY A 166 30.54 -9.04 -20.04
CA GLY A 166 30.74 -8.02 -21.05
C GLY A 166 29.45 -7.50 -21.70
N ASN A 167 28.31 -7.60 -21.08
CA ASN A 167 27.09 -6.94 -21.53
C ASN A 167 26.43 -6.23 -20.35
N VAL A 168 26.82 -4.96 -20.14
CA VAL A 168 26.03 -4.03 -19.34
C VAL A 168 24.72 -3.83 -20.10
N ALA A 169 23.66 -4.51 -19.69
CA ALA A 169 22.34 -4.23 -20.18
C ALA A 169 22.04 -2.75 -19.85
N PHE A 170 21.47 -2.03 -20.80
CA PHE A 170 21.03 -0.67 -20.65
C PHE A 170 20.16 -0.57 -19.39
N ASP A 171 20.65 0.07 -18.35
CA ASP A 171 19.90 0.44 -17.16
C ASP A 171 19.24 1.79 -17.42
N PRO A 172 17.92 1.84 -17.74
CA PRO A 172 17.23 3.10 -17.99
C PRO A 172 17.17 4.01 -16.76
N PHE A 173 17.57 3.50 -15.59
CA PHE A 173 17.50 4.18 -14.31
C PHE A 173 18.86 4.52 -13.71
N ASN A 174 19.94 4.34 -14.48
CA ASN A 174 21.29 4.65 -14.02
C ASN A 174 21.51 6.18 -13.97
N TYR A 175 21.14 6.80 -12.88
CA TYR A 175 21.51 8.16 -12.55
C TYR A 175 22.96 8.21 -12.08
N GLY A 176 23.87 8.15 -13.04
CA GLY A 176 25.24 8.61 -12.92
C GLY A 176 26.11 7.96 -11.85
N GLY A 177 26.97 7.06 -12.28
CA GLY A 177 28.13 6.64 -11.53
C GLY A 177 28.00 5.28 -10.84
N ASP A 178 29.04 4.51 -10.96
CA ASP A 178 29.30 3.30 -10.17
C ASP A 178 29.17 3.64 -8.66
N THR A 179 28.01 3.33 -8.09
CA THR A 179 27.72 3.62 -6.67
C THR A 179 28.23 2.51 -5.75
N GLY A 180 29.00 1.53 -6.25
CA GLY A 180 29.42 0.36 -5.48
C GLY A 180 28.26 -0.53 -5.05
N LYS A 181 27.09 -0.44 -5.73
CA LYS A 181 25.87 -1.20 -5.37
C LYS A 181 26.10 -2.68 -5.62
N LYS A 182 25.88 -3.47 -4.57
CA LYS A 182 25.92 -4.93 -4.67
C LYS A 182 24.76 -5.37 -5.56
N GLN A 183 25.06 -6.05 -6.68
CA GLN A 183 24.05 -6.77 -7.45
C GLN A 183 23.51 -7.92 -6.61
N LEU A 184 22.19 -8.12 -6.64
CA LEU A 184 21.57 -9.26 -5.96
C LEU A 184 21.61 -10.48 -6.88
N THR A 185 21.79 -11.64 -6.30
CA THR A 185 21.49 -12.90 -6.97
C THR A 185 19.98 -13.08 -7.08
N GLU A 186 19.51 -13.95 -7.96
CA GLU A 186 18.09 -14.28 -8.08
C GLU A 186 17.51 -14.78 -6.74
N GLU A 187 18.26 -15.60 -6.01
CA GLU A 187 17.82 -16.13 -4.70
C GLU A 187 17.75 -15.03 -3.64
N GLU A 188 18.70 -14.10 -3.60
CA GLU A 188 18.65 -12.94 -2.69
C GLU A 188 17.45 -12.04 -3.02
N PHE A 189 17.14 -11.83 -4.31
CA PHE A 189 15.97 -11.07 -4.73
C PHE A 189 14.67 -11.79 -4.32
N LYS A 190 14.54 -13.08 -4.59
CA LYS A 190 13.39 -13.89 -4.18
C LYS A 190 13.18 -13.85 -2.66
N LEU A 191 14.27 -13.88 -1.88
CA LEU A 191 14.19 -13.76 -0.42
C LEU A 191 13.65 -12.38 0.00
N LYS A 192 14.10 -11.31 -0.65
CA LYS A 192 13.60 -9.95 -0.39
C LYS A 192 12.13 -9.81 -0.76
N CYS A 193 11.70 -10.39 -1.87
CA CYS A 193 10.30 -10.36 -2.32
C CYS A 193 9.32 -10.99 -1.32
N ARG A 194 9.78 -11.85 -0.42
CA ARG A 194 8.96 -12.53 0.62
C ARG A 194 9.35 -12.17 2.04
N SER A 195 10.01 -11.04 2.24
CA SER A 195 10.45 -10.54 3.54
C SER A 195 9.91 -9.14 3.79
N ASP A 196 9.89 -8.71 5.06
CA ASP A 196 9.40 -7.42 5.48
C ASP A 196 7.87 -7.30 5.28
N HIS A 197 7.35 -6.14 4.90
CA HIS A 197 5.93 -5.93 4.68
C HIS A 197 5.41 -6.68 3.45
N PRO A 198 4.34 -7.48 3.53
CA PRO A 198 3.68 -8.05 2.35
C PRO A 198 2.85 -6.99 1.62
N ALA A 199 3.53 -5.92 1.16
CA ALA A 199 2.92 -4.70 0.63
C ALA A 199 2.04 -4.92 -0.61
N VAL A 200 2.30 -5.99 -1.36
CA VAL A 200 1.44 -6.43 -2.47
C VAL A 200 -0.02 -6.60 -2.04
N LEU A 201 -0.26 -7.08 -0.83
CA LEU A 201 -1.61 -7.24 -0.26
C LEU A 201 -2.24 -5.91 0.13
N GLY A 202 -1.43 -4.89 0.43
CA GLY A 202 -1.89 -3.53 0.73
C GLY A 202 -2.64 -2.89 -0.44
N ALA A 203 -2.28 -3.24 -1.67
CA ALA A 203 -2.96 -2.77 -2.89
C ALA A 203 -4.46 -3.13 -2.91
N CYS A 204 -4.84 -4.24 -2.30
CA CYS A 204 -6.24 -4.67 -2.14
C CYS A 204 -6.77 -4.36 -0.74
N GLY A 205 -6.00 -4.62 0.32
CA GLY A 205 -6.47 -4.55 1.69
C GLY A 205 -6.71 -3.13 2.20
N LEU A 206 -5.78 -2.22 1.92
CA LEU A 206 -5.82 -0.86 2.44
C LEU A 206 -6.61 0.12 1.56
N LEU A 207 -6.79 -0.20 0.29
CA LEU A 207 -7.35 0.70 -0.71
C LEU A 207 -8.58 0.09 -1.38
N PRO A 208 -9.54 0.92 -1.81
CA PRO A 208 -10.61 0.44 -2.70
C PRO A 208 -10.02 -0.02 -4.04
N ASP A 209 -10.76 -0.87 -4.73
CA ASP A 209 -10.35 -1.34 -6.06
C ASP A 209 -10.30 -0.17 -7.06
N CYS A 210 -9.11 0.07 -7.60
CA CYS A 210 -8.84 1.10 -8.61
C CYS A 210 -8.64 0.50 -10.01
N GLY A 211 -8.97 -0.79 -10.22
CA GLY A 211 -8.90 -1.46 -11.51
C GLY A 211 -7.47 -1.74 -11.99
N LEU A 212 -6.50 -1.92 -11.08
CA LEU A 212 -5.12 -2.32 -11.42
C LEU A 212 -4.81 -3.78 -11.13
N TYR A 213 -5.71 -4.51 -10.48
CA TYR A 213 -5.51 -5.91 -10.17
C TYR A 213 -6.75 -6.77 -10.48
N ASP A 214 -6.49 -8.02 -10.82
CA ASP A 214 -7.50 -9.08 -10.93
C ASP A 214 -7.73 -9.74 -9.57
N ARG A 215 -8.99 -9.87 -9.16
CA ARG A 215 -9.35 -10.41 -7.84
C ARG A 215 -8.92 -11.88 -7.66
N ALA A 216 -9.04 -12.70 -8.70
CA ALA A 216 -8.68 -14.11 -8.61
C ALA A 216 -7.17 -14.30 -8.50
N MET A 217 -6.39 -13.45 -9.19
CA MET A 217 -4.93 -13.42 -9.04
C MET A 217 -4.52 -12.90 -7.66
N MET A 218 -5.21 -11.87 -7.13
CA MET A 218 -4.94 -11.36 -5.78
C MET A 218 -5.27 -12.42 -4.71
N GLN A 219 -6.32 -13.24 -4.90
CA GLN A 219 -6.59 -14.35 -4.01
C GLN A 219 -5.45 -15.38 -4.02
N ARG A 220 -4.95 -15.77 -5.21
CA ARG A 220 -3.78 -16.68 -5.29
C ARG A 220 -2.53 -16.04 -4.65
N THR A 221 -2.37 -14.73 -4.77
CA THR A 221 -1.29 -13.99 -4.13
C THR A 221 -1.42 -14.03 -2.61
N LEU A 222 -2.62 -13.81 -2.09
CA LEU A 222 -2.90 -13.94 -0.65
C LEU A 222 -2.58 -15.36 -0.15
N ASP A 223 -3.06 -16.38 -0.84
CA ASP A 223 -2.82 -17.78 -0.48
C ASP A 223 -1.33 -18.11 -0.46
N TRP A 224 -0.60 -17.61 -1.47
CA TRP A 224 0.84 -17.79 -1.54
C TRP A 224 1.55 -17.06 -0.38
N VAL A 225 1.18 -15.82 -0.08
CA VAL A 225 1.75 -15.03 1.03
C VAL A 225 1.48 -15.73 2.36
N MET A 226 0.27 -16.17 2.60
CA MET A 226 -0.09 -16.88 3.85
C MET A 226 0.76 -18.13 4.09
N GLN A 227 1.20 -18.80 3.03
CA GLN A 227 1.98 -20.04 3.10
C GLN A 227 3.49 -19.82 3.08
N ASN A 228 3.99 -18.79 2.38
CA ASN A 228 5.41 -18.69 2.01
C ASN A 228 6.11 -17.44 2.55
N TRP A 229 5.35 -16.46 3.12
CA TRP A 229 5.96 -15.24 3.60
C TRP A 229 6.85 -15.49 4.82
N ASN A 230 7.95 -14.75 4.90
CA ASN A 230 8.81 -14.79 6.09
C ASN A 230 8.21 -13.90 7.20
N TRP A 231 7.23 -14.43 7.91
CA TRP A 231 6.51 -13.72 8.97
C TRP A 231 7.39 -13.27 10.15
N ASP A 232 8.60 -13.79 10.29
CA ASP A 232 9.54 -13.34 11.32
C ASP A 232 10.18 -11.99 10.99
N THR A 233 10.10 -11.56 9.73
CA THR A 233 10.61 -10.25 9.27
C THR A 233 9.54 -9.17 9.22
N THR A 234 8.27 -9.50 9.44
CA THR A 234 7.13 -8.58 9.36
C THR A 234 7.07 -7.57 10.51
N TRP A 235 6.11 -6.67 10.43
CA TRP A 235 5.82 -5.69 11.45
C TRP A 235 4.39 -5.86 11.96
N GLY A 236 4.09 -5.35 13.15
CA GLY A 236 2.80 -5.60 13.82
C GLY A 236 1.56 -5.17 13.01
N TRP A 237 1.68 -4.23 12.08
CA TRP A 237 0.56 -3.79 11.26
C TRP A 237 0.29 -4.67 10.02
N ASP A 238 1.22 -5.53 9.65
CA ASP A 238 1.09 -6.41 8.47
C ASP A 238 -0.04 -7.43 8.61
N TYR A 239 -0.29 -7.87 9.83
CA TYR A 239 -1.35 -8.85 10.14
C TYR A 239 -2.74 -8.27 9.89
N GLY A 240 -2.96 -7.01 10.33
CA GLY A 240 -4.19 -6.28 10.05
C GLY A 240 -4.37 -6.00 8.56
N MET A 241 -3.32 -5.56 7.86
CA MET A 241 -3.33 -5.34 6.41
C MET A 241 -3.68 -6.62 5.65
N THR A 242 -3.07 -7.75 6.02
CA THR A 242 -3.37 -9.06 5.42
C THR A 242 -4.82 -9.47 5.67
N ALA A 243 -5.33 -9.26 6.88
CA ALA A 243 -6.72 -9.54 7.21
C ALA A 243 -7.69 -8.68 6.39
N MET A 244 -7.39 -7.40 6.19
CA MET A 244 -8.22 -6.53 5.33
C MET A 244 -8.21 -6.98 3.87
N CYS A 245 -7.06 -7.43 3.36
CA CYS A 245 -6.99 -8.01 2.01
C CYS A 245 -7.88 -9.25 1.89
N ALA A 246 -7.74 -10.20 2.81
CA ALA A 246 -8.55 -11.41 2.84
C ALA A 246 -10.06 -11.09 2.93
N ALA A 247 -10.45 -10.17 3.82
CA ALA A 247 -11.82 -9.73 3.97
C ALA A 247 -12.40 -9.17 2.66
N ARG A 248 -11.67 -8.25 1.99
CA ARG A 248 -12.11 -7.67 0.70
C ARG A 248 -12.23 -8.72 -0.41
N LEU A 249 -11.43 -9.77 -0.35
CA LEU A 249 -11.53 -10.90 -1.27
C LEU A 249 -12.69 -11.85 -0.94
N GLY A 250 -13.35 -11.68 0.20
CA GLY A 250 -14.44 -12.54 0.67
C GLY A 250 -13.95 -13.79 1.43
N ASP A 251 -12.68 -13.80 1.80
CA ASP A 251 -12.03 -14.90 2.51
C ASP A 251 -11.95 -14.60 4.03
N GLY A 252 -13.11 -14.66 4.68
CA GLY A 252 -13.22 -14.40 6.12
C GLY A 252 -12.40 -15.35 6.99
N GLU A 253 -12.16 -16.58 6.53
CA GLU A 253 -11.31 -17.52 7.27
C GLU A 253 -9.86 -17.06 7.31
N ASN A 254 -9.30 -16.72 6.18
CA ASN A 254 -7.93 -16.18 6.12
C ASN A 254 -7.84 -14.79 6.76
N ALA A 255 -8.91 -13.98 6.74
CA ALA A 255 -8.94 -12.72 7.48
C ALA A 255 -8.75 -12.94 8.98
N VAL A 256 -9.48 -13.86 9.59
CA VAL A 256 -9.31 -14.21 11.00
C VAL A 256 -7.95 -14.88 11.25
N LYS A 257 -7.53 -15.82 10.39
CA LYS A 257 -6.23 -16.48 10.51
C LYS A 257 -5.08 -15.48 10.52
N ALA A 258 -5.12 -14.46 9.64
CA ALA A 258 -4.09 -13.44 9.57
C ALA A 258 -3.94 -12.67 10.90
N LEU A 259 -5.04 -12.29 11.54
CA LEU A 259 -5.01 -11.63 12.86
C LEU A 259 -4.49 -12.54 13.97
N LEU A 260 -4.59 -13.86 13.81
CA LEU A 260 -4.20 -14.87 14.81
C LEU A 260 -2.86 -15.54 14.49
N ILE A 261 -2.10 -15.09 13.50
CA ILE A 261 -0.75 -15.64 13.22
C ILE A 261 0.11 -15.52 14.48
N ASP A 262 0.57 -16.66 15.00
CA ASP A 262 1.42 -16.73 16.19
C ASP A 262 2.87 -16.43 15.84
N LYS A 263 3.22 -15.15 15.91
CA LYS A 263 4.56 -14.63 15.66
C LYS A 263 4.90 -13.52 16.64
N GLY A 264 6.18 -13.38 16.96
CA GLY A 264 6.65 -12.39 17.94
C GLY A 264 6.20 -10.96 17.62
N LYS A 265 6.12 -10.60 16.34
CA LYS A 265 5.68 -9.27 15.89
C LYS A 265 4.15 -9.04 16.02
N ASN A 266 3.36 -10.10 16.16
CA ASN A 266 1.91 -10.05 16.39
C ASN A 266 1.56 -10.26 17.88
N THR A 267 2.43 -9.85 18.78
CA THR A 267 2.21 -9.99 20.21
C THR A 267 1.62 -8.72 20.80
N TYR A 268 0.60 -8.87 21.64
CA TYR A 268 -0.03 -7.78 22.40
C TYR A 268 0.24 -8.00 23.90
N LEU A 269 0.78 -6.98 24.56
CA LEU A 269 1.06 -7.01 26.00
C LEU A 269 -0.23 -6.92 26.81
N VAL A 270 -0.15 -7.23 28.12
CA VAL A 270 -1.30 -7.08 29.05
C VAL A 270 -1.88 -5.66 29.03
N SER A 271 -1.06 -4.66 28.73
CA SER A 271 -1.48 -3.27 28.53
C SER A 271 -2.27 -3.01 27.24
N GLY A 272 -2.42 -4.02 26.37
CA GLY A 272 -3.08 -3.91 25.07
C GLY A 272 -2.19 -3.39 23.94
N HIS A 273 -0.95 -3.00 24.20
CA HIS A 273 -0.05 -2.49 23.17
C HIS A 273 0.60 -3.60 22.36
N ASN A 274 0.65 -3.40 21.04
CA ASN A 274 1.44 -4.25 20.17
C ASN A 274 2.93 -4.11 20.50
N TYR A 275 3.61 -5.26 20.52
CA TYR A 275 5.01 -5.38 20.92
C TYR A 275 5.84 -5.77 19.71
N GLN A 276 6.70 -4.87 19.23
CA GLN A 276 7.49 -5.11 18.03
C GLN A 276 8.88 -5.69 18.34
N GLU A 277 9.59 -5.08 19.30
CA GLU A 277 10.95 -5.46 19.65
C GLU A 277 11.25 -5.21 21.14
N PRO A 278 12.03 -6.10 21.80
CA PRO A 278 12.25 -6.00 23.25
C PRO A 278 12.99 -4.75 23.71
N LYS A 279 13.93 -4.26 22.92
CA LYS A 279 14.82 -3.17 23.33
C LYS A 279 14.42 -1.81 22.76
N ARG A 280 13.92 -1.76 21.53
CA ARG A 280 13.71 -0.52 20.78
C ARG A 280 12.24 -0.13 20.65
N LEU A 281 11.37 -1.06 20.31
CA LEU A 281 9.96 -0.83 20.00
C LEU A 281 9.02 -1.72 20.81
N ARG A 282 9.01 -1.48 22.12
CA ARG A 282 8.11 -2.20 23.05
C ARG A 282 6.66 -1.71 22.96
N LEU A 283 6.45 -0.57 22.30
CA LEU A 283 5.18 0.05 22.05
C LEU A 283 5.12 0.39 20.56
N TYR A 284 4.29 -0.32 19.82
CA TYR A 284 4.20 -0.17 18.36
C TYR A 284 2.76 0.11 17.94
N LEU A 285 2.35 1.36 18.04
CA LEU A 285 0.97 1.81 17.77
C LEU A 285 0.45 1.50 16.36
N PRO A 286 1.28 1.47 15.29
CA PRO A 286 0.79 1.03 13.98
C PRO A 286 0.18 -0.37 13.97
N GLY A 287 0.72 -1.31 14.78
CA GLY A 287 0.12 -2.63 14.94
C GLY A 287 -1.25 -2.59 15.61
N ASN A 288 -1.41 -1.73 16.63
CA ASN A 288 -2.72 -1.50 17.25
C ASN A 288 -3.72 -0.89 16.26
N GLY A 289 -3.31 0.14 15.51
CA GLY A 289 -4.14 0.78 14.50
C GLY A 289 -4.65 -0.23 13.47
N ALA A 290 -3.74 -1.00 12.87
CA ALA A 290 -4.10 -1.97 11.84
C ALA A 290 -5.03 -3.09 12.36
N LEU A 291 -4.84 -3.55 13.60
CA LEU A 291 -5.77 -4.51 14.23
C LEU A 291 -7.17 -3.92 14.35
N LEU A 292 -7.27 -2.68 14.85
CA LEU A 292 -8.56 -2.01 15.03
C LEU A 292 -9.24 -1.74 13.69
N ASP A 293 -8.51 -1.27 12.70
CA ASP A 293 -9.02 -1.00 11.35
C ASP A 293 -9.51 -2.29 10.67
N ALA A 294 -8.73 -3.37 10.77
CA ALA A 294 -9.11 -4.66 10.21
C ALA A 294 -10.40 -5.19 10.85
N VAL A 295 -10.49 -5.17 12.19
CA VAL A 295 -11.69 -5.65 12.90
C VAL A 295 -12.88 -4.74 12.58
N ALA A 296 -12.71 -3.42 12.54
CA ALA A 296 -13.77 -2.48 12.19
C ALA A 296 -14.29 -2.73 10.76
N MET A 297 -13.39 -2.91 9.80
CA MET A 297 -13.75 -3.23 8.41
C MET A 297 -14.45 -4.59 8.30
N MET A 298 -13.96 -5.61 8.98
CA MET A 298 -14.59 -6.94 8.99
C MET A 298 -15.99 -6.90 9.59
N CYS A 299 -16.24 -6.03 10.56
CA CYS A 299 -17.54 -5.82 11.18
C CYS A 299 -18.51 -5.03 10.30
N ALA A 300 -18.11 -3.80 9.94
CA ALA A 300 -18.98 -2.83 9.28
C ALA A 300 -18.98 -2.96 7.75
N GLY A 301 -17.95 -3.57 7.17
CA GLY A 301 -17.76 -3.71 5.74
C GLY A 301 -17.04 -2.52 5.10
N TRP A 302 -17.05 -2.49 3.80
CA TRP A 302 -16.44 -1.49 2.93
C TRP A 302 -17.36 -1.18 1.76
N ASP A 303 -17.03 -0.15 0.98
CA ASP A 303 -17.81 0.18 -0.22
C ASP A 303 -17.74 -0.97 -1.23
N GLY A 304 -18.91 -1.44 -1.66
CA GLY A 304 -19.03 -2.59 -2.57
C GLY A 304 -18.90 -3.97 -1.90
N CYS A 305 -18.81 -4.06 -0.57
CA CYS A 305 -18.84 -5.35 0.11
C CYS A 305 -20.19 -6.06 -0.09
N PRO A 306 -20.25 -7.39 0.05
CA PRO A 306 -21.50 -8.12 0.04
C PRO A 306 -22.50 -7.58 1.07
N ASP A 307 -23.79 -7.59 0.74
CA ASP A 307 -24.86 -7.16 1.65
C ASP A 307 -25.20 -8.30 2.64
N VAL A 308 -24.25 -8.61 3.49
CA VAL A 308 -24.37 -9.58 4.58
C VAL A 308 -23.89 -8.97 5.88
N LYS A 309 -24.33 -9.53 6.99
CA LYS A 309 -23.92 -9.09 8.32
C LYS A 309 -22.45 -9.46 8.55
N ASN A 310 -21.64 -8.49 9.00
CA ASN A 310 -20.21 -8.69 9.31
C ASN A 310 -19.45 -9.33 8.13
N PRO A 311 -19.37 -8.66 6.95
CA PRO A 311 -18.96 -9.26 5.67
C PRO A 311 -17.50 -9.74 5.65
N GLY A 312 -16.67 -9.30 6.57
CA GLY A 312 -15.26 -9.73 6.67
C GLY A 312 -15.05 -10.95 7.58
N PHE A 313 -16.10 -11.42 8.29
CA PHE A 313 -16.00 -12.64 9.09
C PHE A 313 -16.51 -13.86 8.32
N PRO A 314 -16.09 -15.09 8.71
CA PRO A 314 -16.63 -16.29 8.10
C PRO A 314 -18.16 -16.36 8.24
N GLN A 315 -18.85 -16.78 7.16
CA GLN A 315 -20.31 -16.86 7.10
C GLN A 315 -20.82 -18.29 7.41
N ASP A 316 -20.08 -19.05 8.22
CA ASP A 316 -20.34 -20.46 8.59
C ASP A 316 -21.30 -20.63 9.78
N GLY A 317 -21.84 -19.52 10.28
CA GLY A 317 -22.79 -19.51 11.41
C GLY A 317 -22.14 -19.66 12.80
N LYS A 318 -20.81 -19.81 12.88
CA LYS A 318 -20.10 -19.96 14.17
C LYS A 318 -19.73 -18.64 14.82
N TRP A 319 -19.84 -17.51 14.08
CA TRP A 319 -19.44 -16.20 14.54
C TRP A 319 -20.63 -15.37 15.04
N ASN A 320 -20.57 -14.90 16.28
CA ASN A 320 -21.53 -13.96 16.86
C ASN A 320 -20.84 -12.62 17.06
N VAL A 321 -20.82 -11.81 16.01
CA VAL A 321 -20.12 -10.50 16.00
C VAL A 321 -21.13 -9.39 16.31
N LYS A 322 -20.79 -8.54 17.29
CA LYS A 322 -21.55 -7.35 17.67
C LYS A 322 -20.63 -6.13 17.67
N TRP A 323 -21.12 -5.04 17.16
CA TRP A 323 -20.39 -3.77 17.13
C TRP A 323 -21.33 -2.58 17.17
N GLU A 324 -20.82 -1.40 17.48
CA GLU A 324 -21.58 -0.17 17.61
C GLU A 324 -20.74 1.00 17.07
N GLY A 325 -21.39 1.97 16.41
CA GLY A 325 -20.78 3.23 15.97
C GLY A 325 -19.81 3.14 14.80
N LEU A 326 -19.59 1.96 14.23
CA LEU A 326 -18.72 1.79 13.05
C LEU A 326 -19.44 2.19 11.76
N ARG A 327 -18.65 2.48 10.73
CA ARG A 327 -19.12 2.76 9.36
C ARG A 327 -18.32 1.95 8.36
N LYS A 328 -18.89 1.77 7.18
CA LYS A 328 -18.17 1.15 6.06
C LYS A 328 -16.93 1.99 5.69
N MET A 329 -15.82 1.30 5.51
CA MET A 329 -14.62 1.87 4.89
C MET A 329 -14.86 2.15 3.41
N GLN A 330 -14.00 3.00 2.81
CA GLN A 330 -13.99 3.11 1.34
C GLN A 330 -13.44 1.84 0.67
#